data_0dbdde792c463430ed742bd090c700ff
#
_entry.id   0dbdde792c463430ed742bd090c700ff
#
_cell.length_a   1.000
_cell.length_b   1.000
_cell.length_c   1.000
_cell.angle_alpha   90.00
_cell.angle_beta   90.00
_cell.angle_gamma   90.00
#
_symmetry.space_group_name_H-M   'P 1'
#
loop_
_entity.id
_entity.type
_entity.pdbx_description
1 polymer ?
#
loop_
_entity_poly.entity_id
_entity_poly.type
_entity_poly.pdbx_seq_one_letter_code
_entity_poly.pdbx_strand_id
1 'polypeptide(L)'
;MFEIVYSEKLQQPKFIRYTVQCPNGEASRKGMDFYTCDSILTSDNKDYENNPYDKGHLAPAADFNCDRDMLYKTFTYLNCSLQQENLNRTTWRLLEARERELAKTNKTVVVEIRCVYSKTSIVLPTGATVPDGYIKTIKYGKTTEKYYFKNEKPASTDFKKYIIK
;
A
#
# COMPACT_ATOMS: atom_id res chain seq x y z
N MET A 1 -13.54 -1.38 -6.60
CA MET A 1 -12.65 -2.03 -5.65
C MET A 1 -11.73 -1.00 -5.00
N PHE A 2 -10.86 -0.35 -5.73
CA PHE A 2 -10.06 0.79 -5.27
C PHE A 2 -9.86 1.82 -6.38
N GLU A 3 -9.68 3.07 -6.00
CA GLU A 3 -9.38 4.21 -6.88
C GLU A 3 -7.90 4.53 -6.76
N ILE A 4 -7.20 4.73 -7.87
CA ILE A 4 -5.76 5.01 -7.90
C ILE A 4 -5.49 6.26 -8.73
N VAL A 5 -4.65 7.16 -8.20
CA VAL A 5 -3.97 8.20 -8.98
C VAL A 5 -2.52 7.76 -9.15
N TYR A 6 -2.13 7.46 -10.37
CA TYR A 6 -0.81 6.98 -10.74
C TYR A 6 -0.02 8.03 -11.51
N SER A 7 1.30 7.98 -11.44
CA SER A 7 2.19 8.84 -12.20
C SER A 7 3.17 8.00 -13.04
N GLU A 8 3.01 7.99 -14.35
CA GLU A 8 3.95 7.36 -15.27
C GLU A 8 5.36 7.99 -15.18
N LYS A 9 5.44 9.30 -14.93
CA LYS A 9 6.72 9.99 -14.71
C LYS A 9 7.48 9.47 -13.49
N LEU A 10 6.76 9.17 -12.40
CA LEU A 10 7.35 8.59 -11.19
C LEU A 10 7.44 7.06 -11.27
N GLN A 11 6.69 6.45 -12.18
CA GLN A 11 6.43 5.01 -12.27
C GLN A 11 5.95 4.43 -10.93
N GLN A 12 5.13 5.22 -10.22
CA GLN A 12 4.63 4.92 -8.89
C GLN A 12 3.25 5.53 -8.64
N PRO A 13 2.43 4.93 -7.74
CA PRO A 13 1.18 5.51 -7.29
C PRO A 13 1.41 6.79 -6.49
N LYS A 14 0.52 7.77 -6.65
CA LYS A 14 0.48 8.99 -5.84
C LYS A 14 -0.57 8.93 -4.74
N PHE A 15 -1.67 8.24 -5.02
CA PHE A 15 -2.80 8.14 -4.11
C PHE A 15 -3.60 6.88 -4.40
N ILE A 16 -4.11 6.26 -3.36
CA ILE A 16 -5.11 5.20 -3.45
C ILE A 16 -6.20 5.39 -2.39
N ARG A 17 -7.42 5.03 -2.75
CA ARG A 17 -8.57 4.95 -1.85
C ARG A 17 -9.27 3.62 -2.03
N TYR A 18 -9.59 2.96 -0.94
CA TYR A 18 -10.34 1.71 -0.94
C TYR A 18 -11.22 1.57 0.30
N THR A 19 -12.18 0.66 0.21
CA THR A 19 -12.97 0.18 1.34
C THR A 19 -12.57 -1.26 1.62
N VAL A 20 -12.29 -1.60 2.87
CA VAL A 20 -11.99 -2.98 3.28
C VAL A 20 -13.19 -3.87 2.94
N GLN A 21 -12.97 -4.91 2.10
CA GLN A 21 -14.05 -5.74 1.58
C GLN A 21 -14.18 -7.07 2.35
N CYS A 22 -13.06 -7.65 2.73
CA CYS A 22 -12.98 -9.05 3.16
C CYS A 22 -12.21 -9.18 4.48
N PRO A 23 -12.76 -8.70 5.62
CA PRO A 23 -12.04 -8.77 6.90
C PRO A 23 -11.77 -10.21 7.37
N ASN A 24 -12.49 -11.19 6.81
CA ASN A 24 -12.39 -12.62 7.11
C ASN A 24 -12.24 -13.47 5.84
N GLY A 25 -11.71 -12.92 4.76
CA GLY A 25 -11.50 -13.67 3.52
C GLY A 25 -10.37 -14.70 3.64
N GLU A 26 -10.45 -15.78 2.85
CA GLU A 26 -9.52 -16.93 2.92
C GLU A 26 -8.94 -17.32 1.56
N ALA A 27 -9.18 -16.53 0.50
CA ALA A 27 -8.64 -16.84 -0.82
C ALA A 27 -7.11 -16.86 -0.79
N SER A 28 -6.53 -17.91 -1.39
CA SER A 28 -5.08 -18.10 -1.42
C SER A 28 -4.41 -17.29 -2.52
N ARG A 29 -3.33 -16.60 -2.15
CA ARG A 29 -2.44 -15.87 -3.08
C ARG A 29 -1.38 -16.76 -3.75
N LYS A 30 -1.39 -18.06 -3.50
CA LYS A 30 -0.40 -19.00 -4.05
C LYS A 30 -0.37 -18.92 -5.58
N GLY A 31 0.81 -18.73 -6.15
CA GLY A 31 1.03 -18.63 -7.59
C GLY A 31 0.66 -17.27 -8.20
N MET A 32 0.35 -16.25 -7.38
CA MET A 32 0.16 -14.88 -7.84
C MET A 32 1.47 -14.09 -7.78
N ASP A 33 1.72 -13.29 -8.80
CA ASP A 33 2.76 -12.29 -8.84
C ASP A 33 2.20 -10.98 -9.42
N PHE A 34 2.94 -9.90 -9.25
CA PHE A 34 2.54 -8.61 -9.78
C PHE A 34 2.56 -8.58 -11.32
N TYR A 35 1.59 -7.89 -11.88
CA TYR A 35 1.45 -7.70 -13.33
C TYR A 35 1.40 -6.22 -13.72
N THR A 36 1.93 -5.92 -14.89
CA THR A 36 1.92 -4.59 -15.50
C THR A 36 0.59 -4.30 -16.19
N CYS A 37 0.33 -3.02 -16.46
CA CYS A 37 -0.79 -2.58 -17.29
C CYS A 37 -0.23 -2.14 -18.66
N ASP A 38 -0.70 -2.74 -19.75
CA ASP A 38 -0.14 -2.52 -21.10
C ASP A 38 -0.27 -1.05 -21.58
N SER A 39 -1.24 -0.32 -21.07
CA SER A 39 -1.52 1.07 -21.48
C SER A 39 -0.89 2.14 -20.57
N ILE A 40 -0.19 1.75 -19.50
CA ILE A 40 0.38 2.66 -18.51
C ILE A 40 1.81 2.21 -18.20
N LEU A 41 2.77 3.13 -18.28
CA LEU A 41 4.14 2.87 -17.85
C LEU A 41 4.20 2.75 -16.32
N THR A 42 4.27 1.50 -15.85
CA THR A 42 4.39 1.19 -14.41
C THR A 42 5.82 0.81 -14.05
N SER A 43 6.13 0.73 -12.75
CA SER A 43 7.25 -0.06 -12.27
C SER A 43 7.08 -1.54 -12.65
N ASP A 44 8.16 -2.27 -12.63
CA ASP A 44 8.20 -3.71 -12.91
C ASP A 44 9.15 -4.44 -11.93
N ASN A 45 9.39 -5.72 -12.17
CA ASN A 45 10.28 -6.53 -11.33
C ASN A 45 11.67 -5.92 -11.14
N LYS A 46 12.23 -5.28 -12.16
CA LYS A 46 13.59 -4.74 -12.15
C LYS A 46 13.75 -3.60 -11.14
N ASP A 47 12.68 -2.85 -10.88
CA ASP A 47 12.69 -1.75 -9.90
C ASP A 47 12.86 -2.25 -8.45
N TYR A 48 12.61 -3.53 -8.20
CA TYR A 48 12.65 -4.14 -6.87
C TYR A 48 13.86 -5.06 -6.67
N GLU A 49 14.79 -5.08 -7.62
CA GLU A 49 16.01 -5.89 -7.55
C GLU A 49 17.16 -5.10 -6.95
N ASN A 50 17.99 -5.77 -6.13
CA ASN A 50 19.23 -5.21 -5.57
C ASN A 50 19.05 -3.90 -4.78
N ASN A 51 17.94 -3.76 -4.09
CA ASN A 51 17.63 -2.61 -3.22
C ASN A 51 16.77 -3.06 -2.02
N PRO A 52 16.58 -2.19 -0.99
CA PRO A 52 15.86 -2.56 0.23
C PRO A 52 14.35 -2.37 0.14
N TYR A 53 13.77 -2.32 -1.07
CA TYR A 53 12.35 -2.08 -1.26
C TYR A 53 11.61 -3.35 -1.63
N ASP A 54 10.52 -3.62 -0.89
CA ASP A 54 9.55 -4.65 -1.24
C ASP A 54 8.57 -4.12 -2.30
N LYS A 55 7.95 -5.03 -3.03
CA LYS A 55 6.71 -4.78 -3.78
C LYS A 55 5.59 -4.54 -2.78
N GLY A 56 5.52 -3.35 -2.20
CA GLY A 56 4.57 -2.99 -1.16
C GLY A 56 3.18 -2.75 -1.72
N HIS A 57 2.20 -3.58 -1.33
CA HIS A 57 0.79 -3.29 -1.61
C HIS A 57 0.37 -2.02 -0.88
N LEU A 58 -0.34 -1.11 -1.57
CA LEU A 58 -1.04 -0.01 -0.92
C LEU A 58 -2.43 -0.44 -0.45
N ALA A 59 -3.26 -1.00 -1.33
CA ALA A 59 -4.46 -1.75 -0.96
C ALA A 59 -4.07 -3.20 -0.69
N PRO A 60 -4.12 -3.67 0.58
CA PRO A 60 -3.56 -4.95 0.97
C PRO A 60 -4.33 -6.12 0.35
N ALA A 61 -3.63 -7.14 -0.10
CA ALA A 61 -4.23 -8.35 -0.63
C ALA A 61 -5.24 -8.99 0.35
N ALA A 62 -4.92 -8.98 1.65
CA ALA A 62 -5.78 -9.55 2.69
C ALA A 62 -7.10 -8.78 2.92
N ASP A 63 -7.23 -7.55 2.45
CA ASP A 63 -8.46 -6.77 2.53
C ASP A 63 -9.42 -7.09 1.38
N PHE A 64 -8.99 -7.89 0.39
CA PHE A 64 -9.71 -8.23 -0.84
C PHE A 64 -9.72 -9.72 -1.15
N ASN A 65 -9.46 -10.58 -0.18
CA ASN A 65 -9.36 -12.02 -0.37
C ASN A 65 -10.68 -12.79 -0.15
N CYS A 66 -11.84 -12.19 -0.48
CA CYS A 66 -13.13 -12.87 -0.52
C CYS A 66 -13.12 -14.00 -1.55
N ASP A 67 -12.56 -13.73 -2.71
CA ASP A 67 -12.38 -14.68 -3.79
C ASP A 67 -11.03 -14.44 -4.50
N ARG A 68 -10.66 -15.36 -5.38
CA ARG A 68 -9.36 -15.34 -6.05
C ARG A 68 -9.24 -14.21 -7.07
N ASP A 69 -10.32 -13.85 -7.76
CA ASP A 69 -10.31 -12.78 -8.78
C ASP A 69 -10.14 -11.41 -8.14
N MET A 70 -10.84 -11.15 -7.03
CA MET A 70 -10.71 -9.94 -6.26
C MET A 70 -9.29 -9.80 -5.70
N LEU A 71 -8.77 -10.87 -5.13
CA LEU A 71 -7.42 -10.94 -4.61
C LEU A 71 -6.38 -10.66 -5.70
N TYR A 72 -6.51 -11.28 -6.88
CA TYR A 72 -5.57 -11.10 -8.00
C TYR A 72 -5.50 -9.64 -8.48
N LYS A 73 -6.61 -8.91 -8.48
CA LYS A 73 -6.64 -7.49 -8.85
C LYS A 73 -5.76 -6.60 -7.96
N THR A 74 -5.43 -7.04 -6.74
CA THR A 74 -4.51 -6.28 -5.88
C THR A 74 -3.05 -6.38 -6.32
N PHE A 75 -2.70 -7.36 -7.16
CA PHE A 75 -1.33 -7.61 -7.65
C PHE A 75 -0.97 -6.80 -8.90
N THR A 76 -1.72 -5.76 -9.24
CA THR A 76 -1.29 -4.79 -10.26
C THR A 76 -0.14 -3.91 -9.75
N TYR A 77 0.86 -3.63 -10.60
CA TYR A 77 1.90 -2.65 -10.27
C TYR A 77 1.34 -1.23 -10.05
N LEU A 78 0.13 -0.92 -10.50
CA LEU A 78 -0.56 0.32 -10.15
C LEU A 78 -0.82 0.45 -8.64
N ASN A 79 -0.97 -0.67 -7.94
CA ASN A 79 -1.18 -0.77 -6.49
C ASN A 79 0.11 -1.07 -5.72
N CYS A 80 1.26 -1.06 -6.39
CA CYS A 80 2.55 -1.46 -5.85
C CYS A 80 3.44 -0.24 -5.64
N SER A 81 4.05 -0.14 -4.48
CA SER A 81 5.00 0.93 -4.15
C SER A 81 6.36 0.38 -3.76
N LEU A 82 7.43 1.12 -4.09
CA LEU A 82 8.80 0.89 -3.60
C LEU A 82 8.85 1.18 -2.10
N GLN A 83 8.41 0.22 -1.30
CA GLN A 83 8.27 0.37 0.15
C GLN A 83 9.42 -0.30 0.89
N GLN A 84 10.06 0.45 1.79
CA GLN A 84 11.17 -0.07 2.59
C GLN A 84 10.74 -1.36 3.33
N GLU A 85 11.54 -2.42 3.20
CA GLU A 85 11.16 -3.80 3.60
C GLU A 85 10.77 -3.92 5.08
N ASN A 86 11.51 -3.27 5.99
CA ASN A 86 11.19 -3.34 7.42
C ASN A 86 9.88 -2.60 7.75
N LEU A 87 9.61 -1.47 7.10
CA LEU A 87 8.35 -0.77 7.23
C LEU A 87 7.20 -1.66 6.75
N ASN A 88 7.30 -2.20 5.54
CA ASN A 88 6.28 -3.05 4.93
C ASN A 88 5.97 -4.29 5.78
N ARG A 89 7.01 -4.99 6.23
CA ARG A 89 6.89 -6.29 6.92
C ARG A 89 6.50 -6.18 8.40
N THR A 90 6.60 -5.00 9.00
CA THR A 90 6.33 -4.80 10.44
C THR A 90 5.20 -3.82 10.69
N THR A 91 5.50 -2.55 10.93
CA THR A 91 4.55 -1.51 11.37
C THR A 91 3.39 -1.31 10.40
N TRP A 92 3.67 -1.29 9.09
CA TRP A 92 2.64 -1.17 8.05
C TRP A 92 1.69 -2.36 8.06
N ARG A 93 2.22 -3.58 8.07
CA ARG A 93 1.42 -4.82 8.16
C ARG A 93 0.53 -4.89 9.41
N LEU A 94 1.02 -4.39 10.54
CA LEU A 94 0.23 -4.34 11.78
C LEU A 94 -0.92 -3.34 11.66
N LEU A 95 -0.72 -2.20 10.99
CA LEU A 95 -1.79 -1.24 10.73
C LEU A 95 -2.82 -1.80 9.74
N GLU A 96 -2.42 -2.55 8.73
CA GLU A 96 -3.34 -3.29 7.84
C GLU A 96 -4.18 -4.32 8.60
N ALA A 97 -3.59 -5.03 9.57
CA ALA A 97 -4.35 -5.93 10.43
C ALA A 97 -5.42 -5.18 11.25
N ARG A 98 -5.10 -3.96 11.74
CA ARG A 98 -6.07 -3.11 12.41
C ARG A 98 -7.24 -2.70 11.50
N GLU A 99 -6.99 -2.40 10.22
CA GLU A 99 -8.06 -2.08 9.26
C GLU A 99 -9.09 -3.21 9.18
N ARG A 100 -8.63 -4.45 9.11
CA ARG A 100 -9.50 -5.64 9.08
C ARG A 100 -10.24 -5.85 10.40
N GLU A 101 -9.59 -5.64 11.55
CA GLU A 101 -10.27 -5.71 12.85
C GLU A 101 -11.37 -4.64 12.96
N LEU A 102 -11.11 -3.42 12.52
CA LEU A 102 -12.12 -2.36 12.46
C LEU A 102 -13.30 -2.73 11.55
N ALA A 103 -13.02 -3.38 10.41
CA ALA A 103 -14.06 -3.78 9.46
C ALA A 103 -14.95 -4.91 9.96
N LYS A 104 -14.52 -5.69 10.97
CA LYS A 104 -15.39 -6.70 11.63
C LYS A 104 -16.49 -6.08 12.48
N THR A 105 -16.26 -4.87 13.00
CA THR A 105 -17.17 -4.22 13.95
C THR A 105 -17.81 -2.94 13.39
N ASN A 106 -17.30 -2.42 12.29
CA ASN A 106 -17.83 -1.23 11.63
C ASN A 106 -18.39 -1.60 10.25
N LYS A 107 -19.55 -1.05 9.90
CA LYS A 107 -20.21 -1.30 8.61
C LYS A 107 -19.32 -0.97 7.41
N THR A 108 -18.50 0.06 7.55
CA THR A 108 -17.62 0.54 6.49
C THR A 108 -16.33 1.06 7.08
N VAL A 109 -15.19 0.62 6.52
CA VAL A 109 -13.86 1.16 6.81
C VAL A 109 -13.26 1.62 5.49
N VAL A 110 -13.05 2.93 5.36
CA VAL A 110 -12.44 3.55 4.18
C VAL A 110 -11.00 3.92 4.50
N VAL A 111 -10.09 3.54 3.63
CA VAL A 111 -8.66 3.84 3.74
C VAL A 111 -8.21 4.69 2.56
N GLU A 112 -7.46 5.73 2.85
CA GLU A 112 -6.80 6.59 1.88
C GLU A 112 -5.31 6.60 2.15
N ILE A 113 -4.51 6.41 1.12
CA ILE A 113 -3.05 6.47 1.22
C ILE A 113 -2.53 7.46 0.19
N ARG A 114 -1.76 8.42 0.65
CA ARG A 114 -1.01 9.37 -0.17
C ARG A 114 0.47 9.02 -0.09
N CYS A 115 1.08 8.74 -1.23
CA CYS A 115 2.54 8.63 -1.34
C CYS A 115 3.14 10.03 -1.42
N VAL A 116 4.13 10.30 -0.60
CA VAL A 116 4.79 11.61 -0.50
C VAL A 116 6.06 11.59 -1.34
N TYR A 117 6.22 12.59 -2.19
CA TYR A 117 7.41 12.80 -3.03
C TYR A 117 7.90 14.24 -2.87
N SER A 118 9.21 14.44 -3.02
CA SER A 118 9.87 15.74 -3.02
C SER A 118 10.83 15.86 -4.20
N LYS A 119 11.46 17.01 -4.35
CA LYS A 119 12.51 17.23 -5.37
C LYS A 119 13.77 16.40 -5.10
N THR A 120 13.93 15.90 -3.87
CA THR A 120 15.08 15.10 -3.43
C THR A 120 14.76 13.62 -3.29
N SER A 121 13.57 13.18 -3.69
CA SER A 121 13.20 11.75 -3.70
C SER A 121 14.18 10.96 -4.56
N ILE A 122 14.56 9.77 -4.09
CA ILE A 122 15.50 8.89 -4.79
C ILE A 122 14.86 8.41 -6.09
N VAL A 123 15.57 8.58 -7.19
CA VAL A 123 15.21 7.99 -8.49
C VAL A 123 16.14 6.80 -8.73
N LEU A 124 15.56 5.62 -8.91
CA LEU A 124 16.33 4.41 -9.22
C LEU A 124 16.94 4.49 -10.63
N PRO A 125 18.04 3.77 -10.92
CA PRO A 125 18.60 3.69 -12.27
C PRO A 125 17.60 3.22 -13.33
N THR A 126 16.59 2.44 -12.93
CA THR A 126 15.49 1.95 -13.76
C THR A 126 14.44 3.03 -14.11
N GLY A 127 14.46 4.17 -13.41
CA GLY A 127 13.57 5.32 -13.65
C GLY A 127 12.44 5.49 -12.61
N ALA A 128 12.11 4.47 -11.83
CA ALA A 128 11.09 4.57 -10.80
C ALA A 128 11.57 5.44 -9.62
N THR A 129 10.68 6.27 -9.09
CA THR A 129 10.96 7.17 -7.96
C THR A 129 10.49 6.56 -6.65
N VAL A 130 11.38 6.49 -5.67
CA VAL A 130 11.06 5.99 -4.34
C VAL A 130 10.27 7.05 -3.56
N PRO A 131 9.08 6.74 -3.00
CA PRO A 131 8.38 7.66 -2.12
C PRO A 131 9.20 8.01 -0.88
N ASP A 132 9.19 9.26 -0.45
CA ASP A 132 9.83 9.70 0.81
C ASP A 132 9.06 9.18 2.03
N GLY A 133 7.76 8.93 1.87
CA GLY A 133 6.89 8.44 2.94
C GLY A 133 5.44 8.27 2.49
N TYR A 134 4.61 7.94 3.46
CA TYR A 134 3.19 7.65 3.26
C TYR A 134 2.34 8.34 4.32
N ILE A 135 1.26 8.98 3.89
CA ILE A 135 0.18 9.42 4.76
C ILE A 135 -0.98 8.44 4.58
N LYS A 136 -1.33 7.73 5.65
CA LYS A 136 -2.42 6.76 5.66
C LYS A 136 -3.55 7.26 6.56
N THR A 137 -4.76 7.36 6.02
CA THR A 137 -5.95 7.81 6.72
C THR A 137 -6.97 6.68 6.75
N ILE A 138 -7.46 6.32 7.94
CA ILE A 138 -8.47 5.29 8.15
C ILE A 138 -9.72 5.96 8.72
N LYS A 139 -10.86 5.79 8.03
CA LYS A 139 -12.16 6.39 8.37
C LYS A 139 -13.19 5.29 8.68
N TYR A 140 -13.78 5.35 9.84
CA TYR A 140 -14.84 4.41 10.28
C TYR A 140 -15.80 5.08 11.25
N GLY A 141 -17.09 4.86 11.07
CA GLY A 141 -18.12 5.55 11.85
C GLY A 141 -17.94 7.08 11.78
N LYS A 142 -17.74 7.72 12.92
CA LYS A 142 -17.41 9.16 13.04
C LYS A 142 -15.93 9.42 13.32
N THR A 143 -15.10 8.38 13.28
CA THR A 143 -13.68 8.43 13.64
C THR A 143 -12.82 8.51 12.39
N THR A 144 -11.78 9.33 12.46
CA THR A 144 -10.69 9.39 11.48
C THR A 144 -9.36 9.27 12.20
N GLU A 145 -8.58 8.28 11.81
CA GLU A 145 -7.19 8.12 12.26
C GLU A 145 -6.28 8.46 11.10
N LYS A 146 -5.21 9.20 11.34
CA LYS A 146 -4.24 9.61 10.32
C LYS A 146 -2.83 9.33 10.80
N TYR A 147 -2.04 8.72 9.93
CA TYR A 147 -0.68 8.26 10.22
C TYR A 147 0.29 8.80 9.18
N TYR A 148 1.51 9.10 9.60
CA TYR A 148 2.63 9.40 8.70
C TYR A 148 3.79 8.45 8.97
N PHE A 149 4.25 7.79 7.92
CA PHE A 149 5.43 6.93 7.94
C PHE A 149 6.46 7.46 6.94
N LYS A 150 7.68 7.71 7.41
CA LYS A 150 8.81 7.82 6.49
C LYS A 150 9.06 6.46 5.83
N ASN A 151 9.49 6.47 4.59
CA ASN A 151 9.83 5.24 3.85
C ASN A 151 11.23 4.73 4.23
N GLU A 152 11.40 4.42 5.50
CA GLU A 152 12.64 3.95 6.12
C GLU A 152 12.34 2.87 7.16
N LYS A 153 13.38 2.23 7.72
CA LYS A 153 13.20 1.29 8.83
C LYS A 153 12.54 2.02 10.00
N PRO A 154 11.36 1.56 10.46
CA PRO A 154 10.65 2.25 11.53
C PRO A 154 11.40 2.14 12.87
N ALA A 155 11.41 3.24 13.63
CA ALA A 155 11.98 3.28 14.98
C ALA A 155 11.17 2.45 16.00
N SER A 156 9.90 2.17 15.70
CA SER A 156 9.00 1.36 16.53
C SER A 156 8.05 0.56 15.65
N THR A 157 7.71 -0.65 16.08
CA THR A 157 6.65 -1.46 15.44
C THR A 157 5.25 -1.05 15.89
N ASP A 158 5.12 -0.27 16.96
CA ASP A 158 3.84 0.28 17.43
C ASP A 158 3.39 1.42 16.49
N PHE A 159 2.42 1.14 15.61
CA PHE A 159 1.90 2.10 14.65
C PHE A 159 1.24 3.32 15.29
N LYS A 160 0.79 3.24 16.56
CA LYS A 160 0.19 4.37 17.27
C LYS A 160 1.16 5.54 17.45
N LYS A 161 2.47 5.29 17.44
CA LYS A 161 3.51 6.32 17.51
C LYS A 161 3.62 7.18 16.25
N TYR A 162 2.96 6.79 15.18
CA TYR A 162 2.98 7.49 13.89
C TYR A 162 1.69 8.28 13.61
N ILE A 163 0.78 8.34 14.60
CA ILE A 163 -0.44 9.15 14.49
C ILE A 163 -0.07 10.63 14.39
N ILE A 164 -0.70 11.31 13.44
CA ILE A 164 -0.62 12.75 13.24
C ILE A 164 -2.02 13.38 13.37
N LYS A 165 -2.06 14.68 13.69
CA LYS A 165 -3.30 15.46 13.80
C LYS A 165 -3.82 15.88 12.43
#